data_7d271c896ec1ad850ccd6a7fe6da5574
#
_entry.id   7d271c896ec1ad850ccd6a7fe6da5574
#
_cell.length_a   1.000
_cell.length_b   1.000
_cell.length_c   1.000
_cell.angle_alpha   90.00
_cell.angle_beta   90.00
_cell.angle_gamma   90.00
#
_symmetry.space_group_name_H-M   'P 1'
#
loop_
_entity.id
_entity.type
_entity.pdbx_description
1 polymer ?
#
loop_
_entity_poly.entity_id
_entity_poly.type
_entity_poly.pdbx_seq_one_letter_code
_entity_poly.pdbx_strand_id
1 'polypeptide(L)'
;MSQRNTKTKKPGLTGDVLKWIAIITMTIDHLAASVMYHALSNDFIIHPEYKATYWMMRFIGRIAFPIYIFLITEGCRYTKNIWKYLARLSVFALISEIPFDMANNDSFFCPDDQNVFFTLALAVAAIAIMKEVDKKTEKPALRWVSYILLSAAASVAAYFLHTDYSFVGVLAICAAWILRENRIAAMLTTCTILLISSPSELFAFIAIWPIALYNGTKGSKLKYFFYFYYPAHLLIFGLIVKFLI
;
A
#
# COMPACT_ATOMS: atom_id res chain seq x y z
N MET A 1 6.30 48.06 1.25
CA MET A 1 6.96 47.01 0.45
C MET A 1 6.82 45.70 1.21
N SER A 2 5.88 44.83 0.79
CA SER A 2 5.63 43.54 1.43
C SER A 2 6.65 42.54 0.90
N GLN A 3 7.57 42.08 1.74
CA GLN A 3 8.47 40.98 1.40
C GLN A 3 7.63 39.68 1.24
N ARG A 4 7.41 39.24 0.00
CA ARG A 4 6.94 37.89 -0.31
C ARG A 4 7.99 36.91 0.18
N ASN A 5 7.70 36.26 1.29
CA ASN A 5 8.46 35.15 1.83
C ASN A 5 8.39 33.97 0.82
N THR A 6 9.28 33.97 -0.16
CA THR A 6 9.46 32.85 -1.08
C THR A 6 10.07 31.70 -0.29
N LYS A 7 9.21 30.81 0.26
CA LYS A 7 9.66 29.52 0.80
C LYS A 7 10.40 28.79 -0.32
N THR A 8 11.71 28.78 -0.26
CA THR A 8 12.58 28.01 -1.15
C THR A 8 12.11 26.56 -1.10
N LYS A 9 11.64 26.03 -2.24
CA LYS A 9 11.27 24.62 -2.35
C LYS A 9 12.50 23.78 -2.04
N LYS A 10 12.43 22.93 -1.01
CA LYS A 10 13.49 21.96 -0.73
C LYS A 10 13.68 21.07 -1.97
N PRO A 11 14.92 20.84 -2.43
CA PRO A 11 15.17 19.93 -3.55
C PRO A 11 14.72 18.52 -3.19
N GLY A 12 14.31 17.74 -4.18
CA GLY A 12 13.83 16.36 -4.00
C GLY A 12 12.38 16.12 -4.43
N LEU A 13 11.91 14.90 -4.25
CA LEU A 13 10.58 14.47 -4.66
C LEU A 13 9.52 14.89 -3.64
N THR A 14 8.36 15.30 -4.14
CA THR A 14 7.18 15.57 -3.29
C THR A 14 6.38 14.31 -3.04
N GLY A 15 5.49 14.33 -2.04
CA GLY A 15 4.56 13.23 -1.80
C GLY A 15 3.64 12.91 -3.00
N ASP A 16 3.32 13.91 -3.83
CA ASP A 16 2.53 13.65 -5.03
C ASP A 16 3.33 12.92 -6.11
N VAL A 17 4.61 13.23 -6.28
CA VAL A 17 5.48 12.48 -7.21
C VAL A 17 5.57 11.00 -6.78
N LEU A 18 5.73 10.74 -5.48
CA LEU A 18 5.71 9.36 -4.95
C LEU A 18 4.38 8.66 -5.23
N LYS A 19 3.25 9.35 -5.06
CA LYS A 19 1.93 8.79 -5.37
C LYS A 19 1.78 8.46 -6.86
N TRP A 20 2.29 9.32 -7.76
CA TRP A 20 2.27 9.04 -9.19
C TRP A 20 3.12 7.83 -9.54
N ILE A 21 4.32 7.69 -8.98
CA ILE A 21 5.16 6.50 -9.16
C ILE A 21 4.38 5.25 -8.70
N ALA A 22 3.79 5.30 -7.50
CA ALA A 22 3.03 4.18 -6.96
C ALA A 22 1.81 3.82 -7.82
N ILE A 23 1.03 4.80 -8.29
CA ILE A 23 -0.12 4.57 -9.17
C ILE A 23 0.29 3.93 -10.49
N ILE A 24 1.33 4.47 -11.15
CA ILE A 24 1.77 3.95 -12.45
C ILE A 24 2.25 2.49 -12.29
N THR A 25 3.11 2.22 -11.32
CA THR A 25 3.62 0.87 -11.09
C THR A 25 2.53 -0.11 -10.64
N MET A 26 1.59 0.33 -9.79
CA MET A 26 0.41 -0.45 -9.39
C MET A 26 -0.51 -0.76 -10.59
N THR A 27 -0.75 0.21 -11.47
CA THR A 27 -1.61 -0.01 -12.66
C THR A 27 -1.00 -1.03 -13.62
N ILE A 28 0.32 -0.98 -13.81
CA ILE A 28 1.05 -1.97 -14.62
C ILE A 28 0.91 -3.37 -13.98
N ASP A 29 1.05 -3.48 -12.66
CA ASP A 29 0.89 -4.73 -11.91
C ASP A 29 -0.52 -5.31 -12.08
N HIS A 30 -1.54 -4.49 -11.84
CA HIS A 30 -2.93 -4.94 -11.91
C HIS A 30 -3.38 -5.26 -13.34
N LEU A 31 -2.85 -4.56 -14.35
CA LEU A 31 -3.08 -4.93 -15.74
C LEU A 31 -2.55 -6.35 -16.02
N ALA A 32 -1.37 -6.68 -15.50
CA ALA A 32 -0.82 -8.03 -15.62
C ALA A 32 -1.63 -9.04 -14.79
N ALA A 33 -1.88 -8.75 -13.50
CA ALA A 33 -2.53 -9.68 -12.58
C ALA A 33 -3.97 -10.00 -12.96
N SER A 34 -4.70 -9.02 -13.53
CA SER A 34 -6.09 -9.16 -13.93
C SER A 34 -6.19 -9.50 -15.42
N VAL A 35 -6.12 -8.49 -16.29
CA VAL A 35 -6.45 -8.62 -17.71
C VAL A 35 -5.52 -9.61 -18.43
N MET A 36 -4.20 -9.45 -18.30
CA MET A 36 -3.26 -10.30 -19.01
C MET A 36 -3.31 -11.75 -18.50
N TYR A 37 -3.47 -11.96 -17.20
CA TYR A 37 -3.58 -13.29 -16.62
C TYR A 37 -4.81 -14.04 -17.13
N HIS A 38 -5.99 -13.41 -17.09
CA HIS A 38 -7.23 -14.05 -17.56
C HIS A 38 -7.22 -14.28 -19.08
N ALA A 39 -6.66 -13.34 -19.86
CA ALA A 39 -6.61 -13.46 -21.31
C ALA A 39 -5.59 -14.49 -21.81
N LEU A 40 -4.43 -14.62 -21.18
CA LEU A 40 -3.26 -15.28 -21.77
C LEU A 40 -2.64 -16.39 -20.89
N SER A 41 -3.15 -16.67 -19.70
CA SER A 41 -2.52 -17.66 -18.79
C SER A 41 -2.41 -19.06 -19.40
N ASN A 42 -3.38 -19.48 -20.20
CA ASN A 42 -3.38 -20.76 -20.90
C ASN A 42 -2.28 -20.84 -21.98
N ASP A 43 -1.87 -19.70 -22.52
CA ASP A 43 -0.88 -19.59 -23.59
C ASP A 43 0.56 -19.45 -23.06
N PHE A 44 0.77 -19.29 -21.76
CA PHE A 44 2.09 -19.08 -21.15
C PHE A 44 3.07 -20.24 -21.37
N ILE A 45 2.57 -21.44 -21.66
CA ILE A 45 3.40 -22.61 -21.98
C ILE A 45 3.86 -22.56 -23.43
N ILE A 46 2.96 -22.16 -24.33
CA ILE A 46 3.19 -22.15 -25.79
C ILE A 46 3.95 -20.88 -26.20
N HIS A 47 3.69 -19.76 -25.48
CA HIS A 47 4.24 -18.44 -25.73
C HIS A 47 5.02 -17.92 -24.51
N PRO A 48 6.30 -18.35 -24.32
CA PRO A 48 7.12 -17.93 -23.17
C PRO A 48 7.29 -16.41 -23.06
N GLU A 49 7.23 -15.67 -24.19
CA GLU A 49 7.29 -14.22 -24.26
C GLU A 49 6.12 -13.55 -23.52
N TYR A 50 4.91 -14.13 -23.53
CA TYR A 50 3.77 -13.62 -22.77
C TYR A 50 4.02 -13.79 -21.28
N LYS A 51 4.53 -14.94 -20.87
CA LYS A 51 4.91 -15.21 -19.47
C LYS A 51 6.03 -14.28 -18.99
N ALA A 52 7.03 -14.03 -19.83
CA ALA A 52 8.12 -13.11 -19.51
C ALA A 52 7.59 -11.67 -19.30
N THR A 53 6.73 -11.19 -20.21
CA THR A 53 6.09 -9.88 -20.12
C THR A 53 5.24 -9.75 -18.86
N TYR A 54 4.43 -10.78 -18.55
CA TYR A 54 3.65 -10.85 -17.32
C TYR A 54 4.54 -10.65 -16.08
N TRP A 55 5.61 -11.42 -15.94
CA TRP A 55 6.49 -11.31 -14.78
C TRP A 55 7.23 -9.97 -14.71
N MET A 56 7.64 -9.40 -15.85
CA MET A 56 8.24 -8.05 -15.88
C MET A 56 7.28 -7.00 -15.31
N MET A 57 6.01 -7.03 -15.73
CA MET A 57 4.99 -6.11 -15.22
C MET A 57 4.74 -6.32 -13.72
N ARG A 58 4.68 -7.58 -13.25
CA ARG A 58 4.56 -7.93 -11.82
C ARG A 58 5.74 -7.41 -11.00
N PHE A 59 6.97 -7.50 -11.51
CA PHE A 59 8.17 -6.98 -10.84
C PHE A 59 8.15 -5.45 -10.73
N ILE A 60 7.73 -4.75 -11.78
CA ILE A 60 7.53 -3.30 -11.74
C ILE A 60 6.50 -2.94 -10.66
N GLY A 61 5.44 -3.73 -10.54
CA GLY A 61 4.38 -3.55 -9.57
C GLY A 61 4.85 -3.58 -8.12
N ARG A 62 5.86 -4.41 -7.79
CA ARG A 62 6.39 -4.52 -6.42
C ARG A 62 6.90 -3.19 -5.85
N ILE A 63 7.18 -2.20 -6.67
CA ILE A 63 7.60 -0.85 -6.24
C ILE A 63 6.46 -0.09 -5.57
N ALA A 64 5.20 -0.37 -5.93
CA ALA A 64 4.03 0.39 -5.48
C ALA A 64 3.80 0.28 -3.97
N PHE A 65 3.76 -0.94 -3.43
CA PHE A 65 3.32 -1.18 -2.07
C PHE A 65 4.25 -0.56 -1.01
N PRO A 66 5.59 -0.66 -1.09
CA PRO A 66 6.47 0.06 -0.16
C PRO A 66 6.28 1.58 -0.19
N ILE A 67 6.00 2.17 -1.36
CA ILE A 67 5.71 3.60 -1.46
C ILE A 67 4.38 3.92 -0.74
N TYR A 68 3.34 3.09 -0.90
CA TYR A 68 2.09 3.26 -0.16
C TYR A 68 2.30 3.10 1.35
N ILE A 69 3.09 2.11 1.81
CA ILE A 69 3.44 1.94 3.23
C ILE A 69 4.11 3.20 3.77
N PHE A 70 5.08 3.75 3.05
CA PHE A 70 5.71 5.00 3.41
C PHE A 70 4.71 6.16 3.51
N LEU A 71 3.86 6.33 2.51
CA LEU A 71 2.85 7.41 2.46
C LEU A 71 1.78 7.26 3.55
N ILE A 72 1.39 6.03 3.90
CA ILE A 72 0.46 5.73 5.01
C ILE A 72 1.12 6.11 6.35
N THR A 73 2.37 5.72 6.54
CA THR A 73 3.14 6.06 7.75
C THR A 73 3.26 7.58 7.92
N GLU A 74 3.60 8.31 6.86
CA GLU A 74 3.59 9.78 6.84
C GLU A 74 2.18 10.33 7.09
N GLY A 75 1.15 9.72 6.51
CA GLY A 75 -0.24 10.05 6.77
C GLY A 75 -0.61 9.92 8.24
N CYS A 76 -0.25 8.82 8.88
CA CYS A 76 -0.46 8.59 10.31
C CYS A 76 0.33 9.57 11.19
N ARG A 77 1.54 9.96 10.77
CA ARG A 77 2.38 10.93 11.49
C ARG A 77 1.76 12.33 11.50
N TYR A 78 1.24 12.79 10.38
CA TYR A 78 0.81 14.19 10.19
C TYR A 78 -0.72 14.39 10.22
N THR A 79 -1.52 13.35 10.36
CA THR A 79 -2.98 13.51 10.45
C THR A 79 -3.39 14.17 11.75
N LYS A 80 -4.32 15.13 11.68
CA LYS A 80 -4.94 15.73 12.87
C LYS A 80 -5.90 14.76 13.58
N ASN A 81 -6.49 13.80 12.84
CA ASN A 81 -7.42 12.83 13.39
C ASN A 81 -7.23 11.48 12.68
N ILE A 82 -6.58 10.56 13.38
CA ILE A 82 -6.26 9.23 12.83
C ILE A 82 -7.52 8.36 12.67
N TRP A 83 -8.53 8.54 13.51
CA TRP A 83 -9.78 7.80 13.41
C TRP A 83 -10.58 8.19 12.15
N LYS A 84 -10.59 9.48 11.78
CA LYS A 84 -11.15 9.92 10.49
C LYS A 84 -10.33 9.43 9.32
N TYR A 85 -9.03 9.21 9.50
CA TYR A 85 -8.18 8.61 8.47
C TYR A 85 -8.50 7.13 8.29
N LEU A 86 -8.60 6.37 9.39
CA LEU A 86 -9.04 4.99 9.41
C LEU A 86 -10.42 4.83 8.76
N ALA A 87 -11.41 5.61 9.18
CA ALA A 87 -12.76 5.54 8.61
C ALA A 87 -12.77 5.72 7.08
N ARG A 88 -11.93 6.62 6.53
CA ARG A 88 -11.82 6.76 5.08
C ARG A 88 -11.24 5.51 4.41
N LEU A 89 -10.19 4.91 4.99
CA LEU A 89 -9.61 3.67 4.44
C LEU A 89 -10.63 2.54 4.46
N SER A 90 -11.39 2.40 5.56
CA SER A 90 -12.44 1.37 5.68
C SER A 90 -13.58 1.57 4.67
N VAL A 91 -14.01 2.82 4.44
CA VAL A 91 -15.02 3.11 3.41
C VAL A 91 -14.51 2.75 2.02
N PHE A 92 -13.25 3.11 1.70
CA PHE A 92 -12.67 2.74 0.40
C PHE A 92 -12.36 1.25 0.28
N ALA A 93 -12.09 0.53 1.38
CA ALA A 93 -12.03 -0.92 1.39
C ALA A 93 -13.35 -1.54 0.89
N LEU A 94 -14.47 -1.12 1.46
CA LEU A 94 -15.80 -1.60 1.07
C LEU A 94 -16.17 -1.22 -0.38
N ILE A 95 -15.86 0.01 -0.81
CA ILE A 95 -16.15 0.48 -2.18
C ILE A 95 -15.30 -0.31 -3.20
N SER A 96 -14.09 -0.70 -2.84
CA SER A 96 -13.15 -1.35 -3.74
C SER A 96 -13.37 -2.86 -3.88
N GLU A 97 -14.20 -3.47 -3.02
CA GLU A 97 -14.34 -4.93 -2.95
C GLU A 97 -14.91 -5.51 -4.25
N ILE A 98 -16.05 -5.03 -4.70
CA ILE A 98 -16.66 -5.48 -5.96
C ILE A 98 -15.71 -5.28 -7.16
N PRO A 99 -15.11 -4.08 -7.39
CA PRO A 99 -14.10 -3.89 -8.42
C PRO A 99 -12.90 -4.84 -8.33
N PHE A 100 -12.45 -5.14 -7.10
CA PHE A 100 -11.32 -6.02 -6.86
C PHE A 100 -11.67 -7.48 -7.22
N ASP A 101 -12.80 -7.96 -6.74
CA ASP A 101 -13.28 -9.31 -7.03
C ASP A 101 -13.52 -9.54 -8.53
N MET A 102 -14.12 -8.56 -9.21
CA MET A 102 -14.31 -8.62 -10.65
C MET A 102 -12.99 -8.69 -11.42
N ALA A 103 -11.98 -7.95 -10.97
CA ALA A 103 -10.70 -7.87 -11.68
C ALA A 103 -9.81 -9.10 -11.44
N ASN A 104 -9.81 -9.66 -10.24
CA ASN A 104 -8.88 -10.72 -9.84
C ASN A 104 -9.53 -12.12 -9.81
N ASN A 105 -10.82 -12.19 -9.48
CA ASN A 105 -11.51 -13.46 -9.22
C ASN A 105 -12.63 -13.76 -10.25
N ASP A 106 -12.79 -12.93 -11.28
CA ASP A 106 -13.91 -13.00 -12.24
C ASP A 106 -15.28 -13.18 -11.55
N SER A 107 -15.44 -12.58 -10.39
CA SER A 107 -16.63 -12.70 -9.53
C SER A 107 -17.08 -11.34 -9.04
N PHE A 108 -18.36 -11.20 -8.69
CA PHE A 108 -18.86 -10.00 -8.01
C PHE A 108 -18.61 -10.03 -6.50
N PHE A 109 -18.35 -11.21 -5.94
CA PHE A 109 -18.10 -11.38 -4.52
C PHE A 109 -17.24 -12.62 -4.27
N CYS A 110 -16.06 -12.43 -3.66
CA CYS A 110 -15.14 -13.49 -3.27
C CYS A 110 -14.69 -13.27 -1.82
N PRO A 111 -15.31 -13.95 -0.83
CA PRO A 111 -14.99 -13.73 0.59
C PRO A 111 -13.60 -14.23 0.99
N ASP A 112 -12.93 -15.00 0.13
CA ASP A 112 -11.63 -15.60 0.41
C ASP A 112 -10.45 -14.72 0.00
N ASP A 113 -10.71 -13.53 -0.55
CA ASP A 113 -9.67 -12.59 -0.98
C ASP A 113 -10.17 -11.14 -0.86
N GLN A 114 -9.59 -10.37 0.06
CA GLN A 114 -10.00 -9.01 0.35
C GLN A 114 -8.96 -8.00 -0.14
N ASN A 115 -9.41 -6.88 -0.71
CA ASN A 115 -8.53 -5.87 -1.28
C ASN A 115 -7.57 -5.23 -0.27
N VAL A 116 -6.49 -4.62 -0.77
CA VAL A 116 -5.39 -4.05 0.02
C VAL A 116 -5.82 -2.94 1.01
N PHE A 117 -6.94 -2.26 0.79
CA PHE A 117 -7.41 -1.25 1.74
C PHE A 117 -7.79 -1.85 3.10
N PHE A 118 -8.21 -3.12 3.17
CA PHE A 118 -8.41 -3.81 4.45
C PHE A 118 -7.09 -4.00 5.19
N THR A 119 -6.01 -4.41 4.51
CA THR A 119 -4.66 -4.48 5.08
C THR A 119 -4.23 -3.13 5.65
N LEU A 120 -4.40 -2.05 4.85
CA LEU A 120 -4.07 -0.69 5.27
C LEU A 120 -4.90 -0.23 6.47
N ALA A 121 -6.21 -0.54 6.48
CA ALA A 121 -7.11 -0.16 7.57
C ALA A 121 -6.74 -0.86 8.89
N LEU A 122 -6.47 -2.17 8.86
CA LEU A 122 -6.04 -2.92 10.04
C LEU A 122 -4.74 -2.39 10.63
N ALA A 123 -3.74 -2.12 9.77
CA ALA A 123 -2.49 -1.54 10.22
C ALA A 123 -2.67 -0.13 10.81
N VAL A 124 -3.49 0.72 10.17
CA VAL A 124 -3.78 2.07 10.68
C VAL A 124 -4.58 2.01 11.98
N ALA A 125 -5.46 1.02 12.17
CA ALA A 125 -6.15 0.79 13.44
C ALA A 125 -5.15 0.46 14.56
N ALA A 126 -4.20 -0.46 14.32
CA ALA A 126 -3.15 -0.77 15.27
C ALA A 126 -2.30 0.47 15.59
N ILE A 127 -1.88 1.23 14.59
CA ILE A 127 -1.13 2.48 14.77
C ILE A 127 -1.94 3.52 15.56
N ALA A 128 -3.26 3.62 15.33
CA ALA A 128 -4.11 4.52 16.08
C ALA A 128 -4.09 4.20 17.59
N ILE A 129 -4.18 2.92 17.94
CA ILE A 129 -4.12 2.48 19.33
C ILE A 129 -2.70 2.68 19.89
N MET A 130 -1.63 2.38 19.13
CA MET A 130 -0.25 2.68 19.54
C MET A 130 -0.07 4.16 19.91
N LYS A 131 -0.64 5.08 19.12
CA LYS A 131 -0.61 6.52 19.42
C LYS A 131 -1.37 6.88 20.70
N GLU A 132 -2.45 6.19 21.02
CA GLU A 132 -3.16 6.41 22.29
C GLU A 132 -2.36 5.84 23.50
N VAL A 133 -1.69 4.71 23.32
CA VAL A 133 -0.76 4.17 24.33
C VAL A 133 0.38 5.16 24.61
N ASP A 134 0.96 5.75 23.55
CA ASP A 134 2.04 6.75 23.69
C ASP A 134 1.64 7.96 24.52
N LYS A 135 0.36 8.35 24.50
CA LYS A 135 -0.16 9.45 25.31
C LYS A 135 -0.38 9.06 26.78
N LYS A 136 -0.63 7.76 27.05
CA LYS A 136 -1.05 7.29 28.38
C LYS A 136 0.11 6.78 29.24
N THR A 137 1.24 6.45 28.64
CA THR A 137 2.38 5.90 29.37
C THR A 137 3.72 6.39 28.84
N GLU A 138 4.62 6.75 29.77
CA GLU A 138 6.02 7.08 29.48
C GLU A 138 6.94 5.86 29.63
N LYS A 139 6.43 4.73 30.18
CA LYS A 139 7.24 3.52 30.43
C LYS A 139 7.60 2.84 29.10
N PRO A 140 8.91 2.82 28.71
CA PRO A 140 9.31 2.29 27.40
C PRO A 140 8.94 0.81 27.23
N ALA A 141 9.12 0.00 28.28
CA ALA A 141 8.80 -1.43 28.22
C ALA A 141 7.31 -1.67 27.89
N LEU A 142 6.38 -0.92 28.51
CA LEU A 142 4.96 -1.06 28.27
C LEU A 142 4.59 -0.62 26.85
N ARG A 143 5.21 0.43 26.32
CA ARG A 143 5.03 0.87 24.91
C ARG A 143 5.47 -0.22 23.94
N TRP A 144 6.66 -0.80 24.13
CA TRP A 144 7.17 -1.87 23.26
C TRP A 144 6.31 -3.13 23.30
N VAL A 145 5.90 -3.57 24.49
CA VAL A 145 4.98 -4.72 24.63
C VAL A 145 3.66 -4.43 23.90
N SER A 146 3.10 -3.23 24.07
CA SER A 146 1.87 -2.84 23.38
C SER A 146 2.04 -2.83 21.88
N TYR A 147 3.16 -2.34 21.34
CA TYR A 147 3.42 -2.32 19.90
C TYR A 147 3.50 -3.73 19.32
N ILE A 148 4.20 -4.64 20.01
CA ILE A 148 4.31 -6.04 19.58
C ILE A 148 2.92 -6.69 19.59
N LEU A 149 2.15 -6.56 20.68
CA LEU A 149 0.83 -7.17 20.81
C LEU A 149 -0.16 -6.62 19.79
N LEU A 150 -0.17 -5.31 19.54
CA LEU A 150 -1.06 -4.68 18.57
C LEU A 150 -0.69 -5.06 17.13
N SER A 151 0.60 -5.12 16.81
CA SER A 151 1.06 -5.58 15.50
C SER A 151 0.69 -7.04 15.26
N ALA A 152 0.88 -7.90 16.28
CA ALA A 152 0.52 -9.31 16.20
C ALA A 152 -1.00 -9.50 16.05
N ALA A 153 -1.81 -8.83 16.87
CA ALA A 153 -3.27 -8.92 16.81
C ALA A 153 -3.83 -8.47 15.44
N ALA A 154 -3.33 -7.34 14.91
CA ALA A 154 -3.75 -6.85 13.60
C ALA A 154 -3.27 -7.78 12.46
N SER A 155 -2.08 -8.37 12.58
CA SER A 155 -1.56 -9.35 11.61
C SER A 155 -2.39 -10.64 11.61
N VAL A 156 -2.76 -11.15 12.79
CA VAL A 156 -3.65 -12.30 12.94
C VAL A 156 -5.03 -12.00 12.31
N ALA A 157 -5.59 -10.81 12.57
CA ALA A 157 -6.85 -10.40 11.94
C ALA A 157 -6.74 -10.35 10.41
N ALA A 158 -5.64 -9.82 9.85
CA ALA A 158 -5.42 -9.79 8.41
C ALA A 158 -5.33 -11.18 7.78
N TYR A 159 -4.68 -12.12 8.48
CA TYR A 159 -4.59 -13.51 8.05
C TYR A 159 -5.98 -14.18 7.96
N PHE A 160 -6.80 -14.07 9.01
CA PHE A 160 -8.13 -14.69 9.02
C PHE A 160 -9.16 -13.99 8.12
N LEU A 161 -8.94 -12.70 7.82
CA LEU A 161 -9.76 -11.94 6.88
C LEU A 161 -9.28 -12.10 5.42
N HIS A 162 -8.23 -12.86 5.16
CA HIS A 162 -7.65 -13.09 3.83
C HIS A 162 -7.37 -11.79 3.08
N THR A 163 -6.84 -10.77 3.77
CA THR A 163 -6.56 -9.48 3.13
C THR A 163 -5.34 -9.57 2.22
N ASP A 164 -5.33 -8.80 1.14
CA ASP A 164 -4.17 -8.68 0.24
C ASP A 164 -2.89 -8.32 1.03
N TYR A 165 -1.76 -8.96 0.71
CA TYR A 165 -0.54 -9.02 1.54
C TYR A 165 -0.71 -9.63 2.93
N SER A 166 -1.92 -10.06 3.33
CA SER A 166 -2.18 -10.82 4.57
C SER A 166 -1.47 -10.22 5.81
N PHE A 167 -1.04 -11.07 6.74
CA PHE A 167 -0.30 -10.66 7.95
C PHE A 167 1.03 -9.95 7.65
N VAL A 168 1.69 -10.29 6.51
CA VAL A 168 2.97 -9.70 6.10
C VAL A 168 2.83 -8.21 5.84
N GLY A 169 1.76 -7.80 5.12
CA GLY A 169 1.50 -6.40 4.83
C GLY A 169 1.26 -5.57 6.08
N VAL A 170 0.44 -6.07 7.02
CA VAL A 170 0.20 -5.39 8.30
C VAL A 170 1.49 -5.28 9.12
N LEU A 171 2.27 -6.36 9.21
CA LEU A 171 3.54 -6.36 9.94
C LEU A 171 4.53 -5.34 9.34
N ALA A 172 4.63 -5.29 8.01
CA ALA A 172 5.49 -4.33 7.30
C ALA A 172 5.09 -2.88 7.59
N ILE A 173 3.78 -2.55 7.59
CA ILE A 173 3.29 -1.21 7.91
C ILE A 173 3.56 -0.85 9.37
N CYS A 174 3.31 -1.78 10.31
CA CYS A 174 3.60 -1.56 11.73
C CYS A 174 5.11 -1.36 11.98
N ALA A 175 5.98 -2.15 11.33
CA ALA A 175 7.43 -2.00 11.41
C ALA A 175 7.88 -0.64 10.85
N ALA A 176 7.32 -0.21 9.72
CA ALA A 176 7.58 1.11 9.16
C ALA A 176 7.17 2.24 10.13
N TRP A 177 6.04 2.09 10.83
CA TRP A 177 5.61 3.03 11.86
C TRP A 177 6.55 3.07 13.06
N ILE A 178 6.99 1.92 13.54
CA ILE A 178 7.90 1.82 14.68
C ILE A 178 9.24 2.49 14.36
N LEU A 179 9.77 2.27 13.16
CA LEU A 179 11.05 2.80 12.70
C LEU A 179 10.96 4.17 11.99
N ARG A 180 9.81 4.84 12.04
CA ARG A 180 9.49 6.06 11.26
C ARG A 180 10.46 7.21 11.39
N GLU A 181 11.25 7.27 12.47
CA GLU A 181 12.24 8.33 12.66
C GLU A 181 13.47 8.16 11.73
N ASN A 182 13.78 6.92 11.35
CA ASN A 182 14.80 6.62 10.34
C ASN A 182 14.13 6.03 9.09
N ARG A 183 13.83 6.89 8.11
CA ARG A 183 13.14 6.54 6.88
C ARG A 183 13.77 5.36 6.13
N ILE A 184 15.10 5.35 6.03
CA ILE A 184 15.81 4.30 5.28
C ILE A 184 15.72 2.97 6.03
N ALA A 185 15.98 2.97 7.35
CA ALA A 185 15.84 1.77 8.16
C ALA A 185 14.40 1.23 8.12
N ALA A 186 13.39 2.12 8.20
CA ALA A 186 11.99 1.74 8.10
C ALA A 186 11.70 1.03 6.77
N MET A 187 12.18 1.57 5.65
CA MET A 187 11.91 1.00 4.32
C MET A 187 12.73 -0.26 4.05
N LEU A 188 13.97 -0.35 4.51
CA LEU A 188 14.75 -1.59 4.44
C LEU A 188 14.05 -2.72 5.20
N THR A 189 13.62 -2.47 6.45
CA THR A 189 12.87 -3.46 7.24
C THR A 189 11.55 -3.83 6.57
N THR A 190 10.81 -2.85 6.04
CA THR A 190 9.58 -3.08 5.28
C THR A 190 9.80 -4.04 4.12
N CYS A 191 10.77 -3.74 3.23
CA CYS A 191 11.05 -4.58 2.07
C CYS A 191 11.56 -5.97 2.47
N THR A 192 12.34 -6.07 3.54
CA THR A 192 12.79 -7.37 4.09
C THR A 192 11.61 -8.21 4.59
N ILE A 193 10.64 -7.59 5.28
CA ILE A 193 9.44 -8.30 5.74
C ILE A 193 8.60 -8.77 4.53
N LEU A 194 8.44 -7.93 3.49
CA LEU A 194 7.69 -8.28 2.30
C LEU A 194 8.28 -9.51 1.56
N LEU A 195 9.59 -9.76 1.64
CA LEU A 195 10.20 -10.97 1.07
C LEU A 195 9.63 -12.27 1.65
N ILE A 196 9.00 -12.24 2.82
CA ILE A 196 8.32 -13.41 3.41
C ILE A 196 7.13 -13.87 2.53
N SER A 197 6.47 -12.92 1.85
CA SER A 197 5.32 -13.24 1.00
C SER A 197 5.72 -13.85 -0.34
N SER A 198 6.80 -13.35 -0.95
CA SER A 198 7.30 -13.86 -2.25
C SER A 198 8.72 -13.39 -2.53
N PRO A 199 9.57 -14.20 -3.18
CA PRO A 199 10.88 -13.75 -3.68
C PRO A 199 10.80 -12.59 -4.68
N SER A 200 9.68 -12.43 -5.38
CA SER A 200 9.45 -11.29 -6.28
C SER A 200 9.46 -9.94 -5.57
N GLU A 201 9.22 -9.91 -4.27
CA GLU A 201 9.31 -8.70 -3.44
C GLU A 201 10.74 -8.16 -3.31
N LEU A 202 11.76 -8.86 -3.84
CA LEU A 202 13.10 -8.29 -3.99
C LEU A 202 13.07 -6.98 -4.79
N PHE A 203 12.19 -6.85 -5.76
CA PHE A 203 12.02 -5.63 -6.56
C PHE A 203 11.40 -4.47 -5.77
N ALA A 204 10.77 -4.72 -4.61
CA ALA A 204 10.27 -3.70 -3.71
C ALA A 204 11.38 -2.78 -3.17
N PHE A 205 12.63 -3.27 -3.08
CA PHE A 205 13.77 -2.46 -2.64
C PHE A 205 14.07 -1.27 -3.56
N ILE A 206 13.68 -1.32 -4.83
CA ILE A 206 13.81 -0.20 -5.77
C ILE A 206 13.03 1.03 -5.26
N ALA A 207 11.93 0.84 -4.53
CA ALA A 207 11.14 1.91 -3.95
C ALA A 207 11.91 2.76 -2.93
N ILE A 208 12.97 2.22 -2.32
CA ILE A 208 13.78 2.95 -1.33
C ILE A 208 14.43 4.18 -1.97
N TRP A 209 14.82 4.10 -3.22
CA TRP A 209 15.47 5.22 -3.90
C TRP A 209 14.56 6.46 -4.03
N PRO A 210 13.38 6.41 -4.65
CA PRO A 210 12.49 7.57 -4.69
C PRO A 210 12.04 8.03 -3.30
N ILE A 211 11.88 7.12 -2.33
CA ILE A 211 11.54 7.46 -0.95
C ILE A 211 12.70 8.20 -0.27
N ALA A 212 13.95 7.80 -0.51
CA ALA A 212 15.14 8.51 0.02
C ALA A 212 15.19 9.96 -0.46
N LEU A 213 14.78 10.21 -1.71
CA LEU A 213 14.72 11.55 -2.31
C LEU A 213 13.53 12.40 -1.86
N TYR A 214 12.63 11.87 -1.05
CA TYR A 214 11.45 12.61 -0.56
C TYR A 214 11.84 13.82 0.29
N ASN A 215 11.36 15.01 -0.09
CA ASN A 215 11.73 16.29 0.51
C ASN A 215 10.85 16.75 1.70
N GLY A 216 9.93 15.90 2.17
CA GLY A 216 9.02 16.22 3.27
C GLY A 216 7.79 17.06 2.90
N THR A 217 7.59 17.39 1.60
CA THR A 217 6.45 18.20 1.16
C THR A 217 5.32 17.30 0.61
N LYS A 218 4.08 17.61 1.02
CA LYS A 218 2.91 16.80 0.65
C LYS A 218 2.52 16.88 -0.82
N GLY A 219 2.87 17.99 -1.51
CA GLY A 219 2.42 18.26 -2.87
C GLY A 219 1.04 18.91 -2.97
N SER A 220 0.27 18.61 -4.01
CA SER A 220 -0.99 19.25 -4.36
C SER A 220 -2.22 18.77 -3.54
N LYS A 221 -3.40 19.36 -3.84
CA LYS A 221 -4.66 19.03 -3.15
C LYS A 221 -5.39 17.80 -3.74
N LEU A 222 -4.76 16.97 -4.57
CA LEU A 222 -5.38 15.83 -5.29
C LEU A 222 -5.66 14.61 -4.40
N LYS A 223 -5.90 14.80 -3.11
CA LYS A 223 -6.07 13.72 -2.14
C LYS A 223 -7.16 12.72 -2.53
N TYR A 224 -8.33 13.20 -2.90
CA TYR A 224 -9.46 12.32 -3.23
C TYR A 224 -9.27 11.58 -4.54
N PHE A 225 -8.60 12.17 -5.53
CA PHE A 225 -8.23 11.49 -6.75
C PHE A 225 -7.49 10.19 -6.48
N PHE A 226 -6.50 10.20 -5.58
CA PHE A 226 -5.71 9.02 -5.23
C PHE A 226 -6.50 7.92 -4.50
N TYR A 227 -7.58 8.27 -3.79
CA TYR A 227 -8.47 7.30 -3.19
C TYR A 227 -9.41 6.66 -4.22
N PHE A 228 -10.00 7.47 -5.11
CA PHE A 228 -10.92 6.98 -6.12
C PHE A 228 -10.24 6.22 -7.25
N TYR A 229 -8.96 6.50 -7.51
CA TYR A 229 -8.22 5.84 -8.58
C TYR A 229 -8.17 4.32 -8.39
N TYR A 230 -7.95 3.84 -7.15
CA TYR A 230 -7.84 2.41 -6.87
C TYR A 230 -9.12 1.63 -7.26
N PRO A 231 -10.31 1.93 -6.76
CA PRO A 231 -11.51 1.22 -7.21
C PRO A 231 -11.85 1.49 -8.69
N ALA A 232 -11.54 2.67 -9.23
CA ALA A 232 -11.88 3.01 -10.60
C ALA A 232 -11.11 2.18 -11.64
N HIS A 233 -9.77 2.05 -11.50
CA HIS A 233 -8.99 1.26 -12.46
C HIS A 233 -9.28 -0.24 -12.33
N LEU A 234 -9.50 -0.75 -11.11
CA LEU A 234 -9.93 -2.14 -10.91
C LEU A 234 -11.31 -2.41 -11.51
N LEU A 235 -12.25 -1.46 -11.42
CA LEU A 235 -13.53 -1.58 -12.07
C LEU A 235 -13.38 -1.68 -13.59
N ILE A 236 -12.51 -0.86 -14.19
CA ILE A 236 -12.24 -0.93 -15.64
C ILE A 236 -11.66 -2.30 -16.00
N PHE A 237 -10.69 -2.79 -15.25
CA PHE A 237 -10.09 -4.11 -15.49
C PHE A 237 -11.09 -5.25 -15.25
N GLY A 238 -11.89 -5.17 -14.20
CA GLY A 238 -12.94 -6.14 -13.90
C GLY A 238 -14.02 -6.20 -14.99
N LEU A 239 -14.41 -5.05 -15.56
CA LEU A 239 -15.33 -5.01 -16.70
C LEU A 239 -14.71 -5.66 -17.96
N ILE A 240 -13.40 -5.46 -18.19
CA ILE A 240 -12.70 -6.12 -19.29
C ILE A 240 -12.68 -7.64 -19.07
N VAL A 241 -12.26 -8.10 -17.87
CA VAL A 241 -12.22 -9.53 -17.53
C VAL A 241 -13.61 -10.16 -17.68
N LYS A 242 -14.64 -9.50 -17.13
CA LYS A 242 -15.99 -10.07 -17.03
C LYS A 242 -16.75 -10.13 -18.34
N PHE A 243 -16.52 -9.17 -19.24
CA PHE A 243 -17.38 -9.00 -20.44
C PHE A 243 -16.63 -9.08 -21.77
N LEU A 244 -15.30 -9.05 -21.78
CA LEU A 244 -14.51 -9.02 -23.02
C LEU A 244 -13.51 -10.19 -23.13
N ILE A 245 -13.19 -10.88 -22.04
CA ILE A 245 -12.33 -12.08 -21.97
C ILE A 245 -13.15 -13.28 -21.54
#